data_3610093d24e68ed6add42aec8e9e898a
#
_entry.id   3610093d24e68ed6add42aec8e9e898a
#
_cell.length_a   1.000
_cell.length_b   1.000
_cell.length_c   1.000
_cell.angle_alpha   90.00
_cell.angle_beta   90.00
_cell.angle_gamma   90.00
#
_symmetry.space_group_name_H-M   'P 1'
#
loop_
_entity.id
_entity.type
_entity.pdbx_description
1 polymer ?
#
loop_
_entity_poly.entity_id
_entity_poly.type
_entity_poly.pdbx_seq_one_letter_code
_entity_poly.pdbx_strand_id
1 'polypeptide(L)'
;MAARMAVQGGAPNPAHDAVIARALRIMESRLQYRDVTLTSPKAVREYLKLRIADRQHEVFVCLFLDSQHRLIAAEELFRGTLAQTSVYPREVVKAAIGYNAAAVIFAHNHPSGFAEPSHADETLTRALRQALTLVDVRVLDHFVVAGNAAVSFSERGLL
;
A
#
# COMPACT_ATOMS: atom_id res chain seq x y z
N MET A 1 36.38 -12.55 0.56
CA MET A 1 35.99 -11.18 0.14
C MET A 1 34.92 -11.32 -0.95
N ALA A 2 33.64 -11.21 -0.59
CA ALA A 2 32.55 -11.25 -1.55
C ALA A 2 32.22 -9.82 -1.97
N ALA A 3 32.40 -9.52 -3.25
CA ALA A 3 32.08 -8.23 -3.84
C ALA A 3 30.55 -8.01 -3.74
N ARG A 4 30.12 -7.01 -3.01
CA ARG A 4 28.77 -6.48 -3.08
C ARG A 4 28.55 -5.86 -4.45
N MET A 5 27.81 -6.54 -5.31
CA MET A 5 27.23 -5.90 -6.49
C MET A 5 26.20 -4.88 -6.00
N ALA A 6 26.58 -3.60 -6.03
CA ALA A 6 25.63 -2.52 -5.91
C ALA A 6 24.69 -2.58 -7.11
N VAL A 7 23.43 -2.88 -6.90
CA VAL A 7 22.37 -2.67 -7.89
C VAL A 7 22.29 -1.16 -8.08
N GLN A 8 22.89 -0.65 -9.14
CA GLN A 8 22.70 0.73 -9.57
C GLN A 8 21.25 0.84 -10.03
N GLY A 9 20.40 1.44 -9.19
CA GLY A 9 19.09 1.90 -9.59
C GLY A 9 19.29 2.83 -10.79
N GLY A 10 18.76 2.46 -11.96
CA GLY A 10 18.84 3.29 -13.15
C GLY A 10 18.23 4.68 -12.86
N ALA A 11 18.80 5.72 -13.46
CA ALA A 11 18.24 7.06 -13.37
C ALA A 11 16.77 7.06 -13.83
N PRO A 12 15.91 7.92 -13.22
CA PRO A 12 14.52 8.05 -13.62
C PRO A 12 14.41 8.24 -15.13
N ASN A 13 13.67 7.37 -15.81
CA ASN A 13 13.46 7.43 -17.25
C ASN A 13 12.00 7.82 -17.50
N PRO A 14 11.73 9.03 -18.05
CA PRO A 14 10.36 9.50 -18.29
C PRO A 14 9.52 8.56 -19.15
N ALA A 15 10.14 7.83 -20.07
CA ALA A 15 9.43 6.86 -20.91
C ALA A 15 8.99 5.63 -20.08
N HIS A 16 9.83 5.15 -19.18
CA HIS A 16 9.48 4.07 -18.27
C HIS A 16 8.40 4.50 -17.27
N ASP A 17 8.50 5.72 -16.74
CA ASP A 17 7.52 6.29 -15.83
C ASP A 17 6.14 6.41 -16.49
N ALA A 18 6.09 6.80 -17.77
CA ALA A 18 4.86 6.85 -18.55
C ALA A 18 4.22 5.45 -18.74
N VAL A 19 5.04 4.41 -18.96
CA VAL A 19 4.56 3.02 -19.07
C VAL A 19 4.00 2.54 -17.73
N ILE A 20 4.68 2.80 -16.62
CA ILE A 20 4.23 2.46 -15.28
C ILE A 20 2.91 3.17 -14.96
N ALA A 21 2.83 4.48 -15.24
CA ALA A 21 1.61 5.25 -15.02
C ALA A 21 0.44 4.72 -15.86
N ARG A 22 0.69 4.29 -17.10
CA ARG A 22 -0.34 3.64 -17.95
C ARG A 22 -0.77 2.29 -17.38
N ALA A 23 0.17 1.47 -16.93
CA ALA A 23 -0.12 0.17 -16.32
C ALA A 23 -0.98 0.34 -15.06
N LEU A 24 -0.64 1.30 -14.19
CA LEU A 24 -1.43 1.61 -13.00
C LEU A 24 -2.86 2.00 -13.34
N ARG A 25 -3.08 2.90 -14.31
CA ARG A 25 -4.43 3.29 -14.75
C ARG A 25 -5.25 2.10 -15.27
N ILE A 26 -4.61 1.21 -16.02
CA ILE A 26 -5.28 0.00 -16.52
C ILE A 26 -5.67 -0.92 -15.36
N MET A 27 -4.77 -1.10 -14.39
CA MET A 27 -5.05 -1.93 -13.21
C MET A 27 -6.16 -1.31 -12.34
N GLU A 28 -6.11 -0.01 -12.08
CA GLU A 28 -7.16 0.72 -11.35
C GLU A 28 -8.52 0.58 -12.04
N SER A 29 -8.56 0.75 -13.36
CA SER A 29 -9.78 0.55 -14.15
C SER A 29 -10.32 -0.88 -14.03
N ARG A 30 -9.47 -1.90 -14.07
CA ARG A 30 -9.89 -3.30 -13.87
C ARG A 30 -10.39 -3.57 -12.46
N LEU A 31 -9.80 -2.92 -11.46
CA LEU A 31 -10.21 -3.04 -10.06
C LEU A 31 -11.57 -2.36 -9.80
N GLN A 32 -11.89 -1.29 -10.54
CA GLN A 32 -13.19 -0.60 -10.47
C GLN A 32 -14.29 -1.32 -11.26
N TYR A 33 -13.93 -1.98 -12.38
CA TYR A 33 -14.87 -2.73 -13.22
C TYR A 33 -14.88 -4.21 -12.79
N ARG A 34 -15.90 -4.59 -12.10
CA ARG A 34 -16.49 -5.89 -11.68
C ARG A 34 -15.70 -7.21 -11.82
N ASP A 35 -14.64 -7.30 -12.63
CA ASP A 35 -13.99 -8.58 -12.96
C ASP A 35 -12.77 -8.92 -12.07
N VAL A 36 -12.25 -7.95 -11.30
CA VAL A 36 -11.18 -8.19 -10.33
C VAL A 36 -11.57 -7.51 -9.03
N THR A 37 -12.39 -8.19 -8.25
CA THR A 37 -12.56 -7.81 -6.85
C THR A 37 -11.19 -7.87 -6.16
N LEU A 38 -10.85 -6.87 -5.36
CA LEU A 38 -9.63 -6.84 -4.51
C LEU A 38 -9.64 -7.95 -3.42
N THR A 39 -10.41 -9.00 -3.65
CA THR A 39 -10.41 -10.24 -2.87
C THR A 39 -9.24 -11.16 -3.23
N SER A 40 -8.48 -10.86 -4.30
CA SER A 40 -7.27 -11.60 -4.63
C SER A 40 -6.03 -10.87 -4.08
N PRO A 41 -5.39 -11.39 -3.02
CA PRO A 41 -4.15 -10.84 -2.48
C PRO A 41 -3.05 -10.68 -3.53
N LYS A 42 -3.05 -11.54 -4.55
CA LYS A 42 -2.09 -11.48 -5.66
C LYS A 42 -2.26 -10.21 -6.50
N ALA A 43 -3.48 -9.86 -6.90
CA ALA A 43 -3.73 -8.66 -7.70
C ALA A 43 -3.36 -7.39 -6.93
N VAL A 44 -3.66 -7.34 -5.63
CA VAL A 44 -3.26 -6.23 -4.75
C VAL A 44 -1.75 -6.11 -4.67
N ARG A 45 -1.02 -7.23 -4.48
CA ARG A 45 0.45 -7.24 -4.45
C ARG A 45 1.07 -6.67 -5.72
N GLU A 46 0.64 -7.14 -6.89
CA GLU A 46 1.19 -6.67 -8.17
C GLU A 46 0.92 -5.18 -8.38
N TYR A 47 -0.27 -4.72 -8.06
CA TYR A 47 -0.61 -3.29 -8.10
C TYR A 47 0.29 -2.46 -7.16
N LEU A 48 0.44 -2.89 -5.89
CA LEU A 48 1.22 -2.17 -4.90
C LEU A 48 2.71 -2.15 -5.24
N LYS A 49 3.26 -3.26 -5.76
CA LYS A 49 4.64 -3.29 -6.23
C LYS A 49 4.89 -2.26 -7.32
N LEU A 50 4.00 -2.17 -8.33
CA LEU A 50 4.12 -1.17 -9.38
C LEU A 50 4.01 0.27 -8.86
N ARG A 51 3.25 0.46 -7.76
CA ARG A 51 2.96 1.78 -7.25
C ARG A 51 4.04 2.34 -6.32
N ILE A 52 4.63 1.49 -5.46
CA ILE A 52 5.47 1.97 -4.36
C ILE A 52 6.82 1.26 -4.21
N ALA A 53 7.10 0.19 -4.96
CA ALA A 53 8.32 -0.59 -4.73
C ALA A 53 9.62 0.17 -5.04
N ASP A 54 9.60 1.10 -5.95
CA ASP A 54 10.75 1.89 -6.41
C ASP A 54 10.92 3.23 -5.68
N ARG A 55 10.03 3.53 -4.70
CA ARG A 55 10.11 4.77 -3.94
C ARG A 55 11.34 4.80 -3.05
N GLN A 56 12.12 5.88 -3.16
CA GLN A 56 13.36 6.08 -2.37
C GLN A 56 13.10 6.50 -0.93
N HIS A 57 11.89 6.90 -0.60
CA HIS A 57 11.44 7.26 0.73
C HIS A 57 10.20 6.43 1.07
N GLU A 58 9.95 6.29 2.36
CA GLU A 58 8.78 5.57 2.83
C GLU A 58 7.51 6.34 2.53
N VAL A 59 6.53 5.67 1.95
CA VAL A 59 5.18 6.21 1.69
C VAL A 59 4.14 5.28 2.29
N PHE A 60 3.06 5.86 2.80
CA PHE A 60 1.90 5.13 3.29
C PHE A 60 0.71 5.37 2.37
N VAL A 61 0.24 4.30 1.76
CA VAL A 61 -0.85 4.30 0.79
C VAL A 61 -2.08 3.65 1.41
N CYS A 62 -3.25 4.21 1.13
CA CYS A 62 -4.54 3.62 1.46
C CYS A 62 -5.35 3.36 0.19
N LEU A 63 -5.84 2.14 0.04
CA LEU A 63 -6.83 1.75 -0.95
C LEU A 63 -8.20 1.81 -0.28
N PHE A 64 -9.08 2.68 -0.77
CA PHE A 64 -10.45 2.86 -0.29
C PHE A 64 -11.41 2.02 -1.11
N LEU A 65 -12.23 1.21 -0.46
CA LEU A 65 -13.08 0.21 -1.09
C LEU A 65 -14.54 0.40 -0.71
N ASP A 66 -15.42 0.07 -1.64
CA ASP A 66 -16.85 -0.02 -1.37
C ASP A 66 -17.24 -1.32 -0.63
N SER A 67 -18.53 -1.49 -0.37
CA SER A 67 -19.06 -2.67 0.33
C SER A 67 -18.90 -3.99 -0.45
N GLN A 68 -18.61 -3.92 -1.74
CA GLN A 68 -18.31 -5.07 -2.61
C GLN A 68 -16.82 -5.24 -2.85
N HIS A 69 -15.98 -4.52 -2.09
CA HIS A 69 -14.52 -4.50 -2.19
C HIS A 69 -13.98 -4.01 -3.56
N ARG A 70 -14.74 -3.15 -4.24
CA ARG A 70 -14.27 -2.48 -5.45
C ARG A 70 -13.50 -1.23 -5.05
N LEU A 71 -12.43 -0.94 -5.78
CA LEU A 71 -11.60 0.24 -5.53
C LEU A 71 -12.37 1.52 -5.85
N ILE A 72 -12.50 2.40 -4.84
CA ILE A 72 -13.02 3.76 -5.00
C ILE A 72 -11.86 4.70 -5.33
N ALA A 73 -10.79 4.64 -4.54
CA ALA A 73 -9.62 5.48 -4.69
C ALA A 73 -8.38 4.80 -4.10
N ALA A 74 -7.21 5.20 -4.57
CA ALA A 74 -5.92 4.79 -4.05
C ALA A 74 -5.07 6.04 -3.82
N GLU A 75 -4.76 6.35 -2.57
CA GLU A 75 -4.05 7.58 -2.20
C GLU A 75 -2.79 7.32 -1.38
N GLU A 76 -1.75 8.09 -1.67
CA GLU A 76 -0.59 8.27 -0.81
C GLU A 76 -0.97 9.30 0.27
N LEU A 77 -1.31 8.83 1.46
CA LEU A 77 -1.75 9.71 2.54
C LEU A 77 -0.60 10.35 3.31
N PHE A 78 0.51 9.63 3.44
CA PHE A 78 1.66 10.10 4.18
C PHE A 78 2.95 9.77 3.45
N ARG A 79 3.90 10.67 3.62
CA ARG A 79 5.25 10.56 3.09
C ARG A 79 6.25 10.76 4.23
N GLY A 80 7.11 9.80 4.40
CA GLY A 80 8.15 9.83 5.43
C GLY A 80 9.53 10.19 4.89
N THR A 81 10.52 9.91 5.71
CA THR A 81 11.94 9.96 5.37
C THR A 81 12.40 8.61 4.80
N LEU A 82 13.70 8.37 4.78
CA LEU A 82 14.28 7.09 4.35
C LEU A 82 13.96 5.92 5.30
N ALA A 83 13.55 6.20 6.53
CA ALA A 83 13.41 5.21 7.59
C ALA A 83 12.10 5.27 8.38
N GLN A 84 11.27 6.30 8.22
CA GLN A 84 10.07 6.45 9.03
C GLN A 84 9.04 7.36 8.39
N THR A 85 7.77 6.94 8.47
CA THR A 85 6.60 7.75 8.10
C THR A 85 5.69 7.94 9.32
N SER A 86 5.35 9.20 9.62
CA SER A 86 4.36 9.50 10.65
C SER A 86 2.95 9.38 10.06
N VAL A 87 2.18 8.41 10.51
CA VAL A 87 0.80 8.17 10.08
C VAL A 87 -0.14 8.58 11.21
N TYR A 88 -1.07 9.47 10.89
CA TYR A 88 -2.04 9.98 11.85
C TYR A 88 -3.41 9.32 11.64
N PRO A 89 -3.92 8.51 12.57
CA PRO A 89 -5.22 7.84 12.45
C PRO A 89 -6.37 8.77 12.11
N ARG A 90 -6.36 9.98 12.66
CA ARG A 90 -7.37 11.02 12.36
C ARG A 90 -7.46 11.32 10.86
N GLU A 91 -6.34 11.46 10.17
CA GLU A 91 -6.34 11.80 8.74
C GLU A 91 -6.79 10.61 7.89
N VAL A 92 -6.45 9.38 8.30
CA VAL A 92 -6.93 8.15 7.65
C VAL A 92 -8.45 8.04 7.79
N VAL A 93 -9.01 8.28 8.99
CA VAL A 93 -10.45 8.27 9.23
C VAL A 93 -11.17 9.32 8.39
N LYS A 94 -10.65 10.56 8.35
CA LYS A 94 -11.21 11.63 7.52
C LYS A 94 -11.27 11.25 6.04
N ALA A 95 -10.18 10.67 5.51
CA ALA A 95 -10.13 10.23 4.13
C ALA A 95 -11.14 9.10 3.86
N ALA A 96 -11.21 8.10 4.74
CA ALA A 96 -12.15 6.98 4.61
C ALA A 96 -13.62 7.45 4.59
N ILE A 97 -13.98 8.39 5.46
CA ILE A 97 -15.33 9.00 5.48
C ILE A 97 -15.53 9.84 4.21
N GLY A 98 -14.54 10.62 3.79
CA GLY A 98 -14.61 11.45 2.59
C GLY A 98 -14.87 10.65 1.32
N TYR A 99 -14.32 9.44 1.22
CA TYR A 99 -14.57 8.50 0.11
C TYR A 99 -15.82 7.63 0.31
N ASN A 100 -16.51 7.76 1.44
CA ASN A 100 -17.61 6.85 1.81
C ASN A 100 -17.18 5.37 1.70
N ALA A 101 -15.96 5.07 2.14
CA ALA A 101 -15.39 3.74 2.07
C ALA A 101 -16.03 2.80 3.09
N ALA A 102 -16.32 1.57 2.70
CA ALA A 102 -16.77 0.50 3.59
C ALA A 102 -15.60 -0.35 4.11
N ALA A 103 -14.48 -0.34 3.38
CA ALA A 103 -13.27 -1.05 3.77
C ALA A 103 -12.03 -0.34 3.21
N VAL A 104 -10.88 -0.67 3.79
CA VAL A 104 -9.57 -0.17 3.35
C VAL A 104 -8.53 -1.29 3.32
N ILE A 105 -7.52 -1.12 2.46
CA ILE A 105 -6.27 -1.86 2.49
C ILE A 105 -5.15 -0.84 2.63
N PHE A 106 -4.25 -1.06 3.57
CA PHE A 106 -3.05 -0.24 3.74
C PHE A 106 -1.86 -0.84 3.02
N ALA A 107 -0.94 0.00 2.64
CA ALA A 107 0.38 -0.42 2.19
C ALA A 107 1.43 0.64 2.51
N HIS A 108 2.64 0.20 2.82
CA HIS A 108 3.81 1.05 2.85
C HIS A 108 5.00 0.30 2.26
N ASN A 109 6.00 1.05 1.84
CA ASN A 109 7.24 0.45 1.35
C ASN A 109 8.35 0.60 2.38
N HIS A 110 9.26 -0.36 2.36
CA HIS A 110 10.54 -0.29 3.07
C HIS A 110 11.68 -0.05 2.07
N PRO A 111 12.22 1.17 1.95
CA PRO A 111 13.34 1.45 1.06
C PRO A 111 14.61 0.65 1.39
N SER A 112 14.70 0.09 2.60
CA SER A 112 15.78 -0.81 3.02
C SER A 112 15.86 -2.12 2.24
N GLY A 113 14.79 -2.50 1.53
CA GLY A 113 14.69 -3.76 0.80
C GLY A 113 14.21 -4.96 1.62
N PHE A 114 13.88 -4.78 2.90
CA PHE A 114 13.37 -5.84 3.77
C PHE A 114 11.86 -5.68 3.99
N ALA A 115 11.06 -6.61 3.49
CA ALA A 115 9.60 -6.57 3.58
C ALA A 115 9.05 -7.09 4.91
N GLU A 116 9.90 -7.37 5.91
CA GLU A 116 9.43 -7.82 7.22
C GLU A 116 8.76 -6.69 7.98
N PRO A 117 7.49 -6.87 8.45
CA PRO A 117 6.83 -5.88 9.27
C PRO A 117 7.59 -5.60 10.56
N SER A 118 7.73 -4.33 10.93
CA SER A 118 8.28 -3.93 12.22
C SER A 118 7.22 -3.96 13.32
N HIS A 119 7.66 -3.95 14.57
CA HIS A 119 6.74 -3.80 15.72
C HIS A 119 5.95 -2.47 15.67
N ALA A 120 6.58 -1.42 15.14
CA ALA A 120 5.91 -0.13 14.92
C ALA A 120 4.78 -0.25 13.88
N ASP A 121 5.00 -1.01 12.79
CA ASP A 121 3.98 -1.26 11.76
C ASP A 121 2.78 -2.01 12.33
N GLU A 122 3.03 -3.02 13.18
CA GLU A 122 1.96 -3.77 13.86
C GLU A 122 1.16 -2.86 14.81
N THR A 123 1.86 -2.03 15.59
CA THR A 123 1.22 -1.10 16.52
C THR A 123 0.38 -0.07 15.79
N LEU A 124 0.90 0.50 14.71
CA LEU A 124 0.18 1.43 13.85
C LEU A 124 -1.06 0.77 13.24
N THR A 125 -0.91 -0.43 12.67
CA THR A 125 -2.03 -1.17 12.06
C THR A 125 -3.16 -1.41 13.04
N ARG A 126 -2.82 -1.80 14.27
CA ARG A 126 -3.78 -2.00 15.35
C ARG A 126 -4.51 -0.70 15.72
N ALA A 127 -3.80 0.40 15.83
CA ALA A 127 -4.38 1.71 16.12
C ALA A 127 -5.33 2.18 15.01
N LEU A 128 -4.93 2.03 13.74
CA LEU A 128 -5.76 2.37 12.59
C LEU A 128 -7.03 1.51 12.52
N ARG A 129 -6.89 0.20 12.75
CA ARG A 129 -8.03 -0.72 12.78
C ARG A 129 -9.03 -0.34 13.87
N GLN A 130 -8.57 -0.03 15.08
CA GLN A 130 -9.43 0.43 16.17
C GLN A 130 -10.17 1.72 15.82
N ALA A 131 -9.46 2.72 15.27
CA ALA A 131 -10.07 3.99 14.89
C ALA A 131 -11.13 3.83 13.78
N LEU A 132 -10.85 3.03 12.75
CA LEU A 132 -11.76 2.81 11.63
C LEU A 132 -12.98 1.96 12.01
N THR A 133 -12.84 1.03 12.93
CA THR A 133 -13.97 0.24 13.47
C THR A 133 -15.04 1.13 14.11
N LEU A 134 -14.65 2.25 14.72
CA LEU A 134 -15.60 3.20 15.33
C LEU A 134 -16.50 3.91 14.30
N VAL A 135 -16.11 3.89 13.03
CA VAL A 135 -16.85 4.53 11.91
C VAL A 135 -17.28 3.49 10.86
N ASP A 136 -17.41 2.23 11.27
CA ASP A 136 -17.87 1.10 10.45
C ASP A 136 -17.04 0.85 9.17
N VAL A 137 -15.74 1.21 9.19
CA VAL A 137 -14.81 0.93 8.09
C VAL A 137 -13.90 -0.23 8.46
N ARG A 138 -13.88 -1.28 7.65
CA ARG A 138 -13.07 -2.48 7.89
C ARG A 138 -11.68 -2.35 7.30
N VAL A 139 -10.65 -2.75 8.06
CA VAL A 139 -9.30 -2.96 7.53
C VAL A 139 -9.20 -4.40 7.04
N LEU A 140 -9.03 -4.59 5.73
CA LEU A 140 -8.95 -5.92 5.11
C LEU A 140 -7.54 -6.49 5.13
N ASP A 141 -6.53 -5.65 4.92
CA ASP A 141 -5.13 -6.06 4.94
C ASP A 141 -4.20 -4.86 5.13
N HIS A 142 -2.93 -5.14 5.40
CA HIS A 142 -1.83 -4.20 5.37
C HIS A 142 -0.62 -4.88 4.71
N PHE A 143 -0.07 -4.28 3.66
CA PHE A 143 1.06 -4.81 2.91
C PHE A 143 2.32 -4.01 3.19
N VAL A 144 3.42 -4.72 3.44
CA VAL A 144 4.77 -4.14 3.41
C VAL A 144 5.43 -4.52 2.10
N VAL A 145 5.83 -3.53 1.31
CA VAL A 145 6.44 -3.71 0.00
C VAL A 145 7.93 -3.35 0.06
N ALA A 146 8.79 -4.26 -0.40
CA ALA A 146 10.22 -4.00 -0.48
C ALA A 146 10.81 -4.70 -1.71
N GLY A 147 11.26 -3.94 -2.69
CA GLY A 147 11.72 -4.47 -3.97
C GLY A 147 10.65 -5.36 -4.62
N ASN A 148 10.98 -6.61 -4.88
CA ASN A 148 10.05 -7.59 -5.47
C ASN A 148 9.19 -8.34 -4.44
N ALA A 149 9.35 -8.07 -3.15
CA ALA A 149 8.58 -8.71 -2.09
C ALA A 149 7.41 -7.83 -1.65
N ALA A 150 6.30 -8.48 -1.30
CA ALA A 150 5.18 -7.84 -0.62
C ALA A 150 4.60 -8.82 0.40
N VAL A 151 4.63 -8.42 1.66
CA VAL A 151 4.17 -9.22 2.80
C VAL A 151 2.82 -8.71 3.25
N SER A 152 1.85 -9.63 3.41
CA SER A 152 0.50 -9.36 3.90
C SER A 152 0.42 -9.62 5.39
N PHE A 153 -0.15 -8.69 6.15
CA PHE A 153 -0.45 -8.85 7.57
C PHE A 153 -1.53 -9.91 7.79
N SER A 154 -2.56 -9.92 6.95
CA SER A 154 -3.65 -10.89 7.03
C SER A 154 -3.14 -12.32 6.88
N GLU A 155 -2.30 -12.59 5.88
CA GLU A 155 -1.71 -13.92 5.67
C GLU A 155 -0.76 -14.35 6.79
N ARG A 156 -0.17 -13.39 7.49
CA ARG A 156 0.69 -13.64 8.65
C ARG A 156 -0.04 -13.72 9.99
N GLY A 157 -1.35 -13.47 9.99
CA GLY A 157 -2.14 -13.42 11.23
C GLY A 157 -1.81 -12.25 12.14
N LEU A 158 -1.36 -11.12 11.57
CA LEU A 158 -0.98 -9.90 12.28
C LEU A 158 -2.09 -8.84 12.30
N LEU A 159 -3.23 -9.14 11.69
CA LEU A 159 -4.36 -8.21 11.57
C LEU A 159 -5.38 -8.39 12.70
#